data_0add68f8e2f11b872079e364b90f96d0
#
_entry.id   0add68f8e2f11b872079e364b90f96d0
#
_cell.length_a   1.000
_cell.length_b   1.000
_cell.length_c   1.000
_cell.angle_alpha   90.00
_cell.angle_beta   90.00
_cell.angle_gamma   90.00
#
_symmetry.space_group_name_H-M   'P 1'
#
loop_
_entity.id
_entity.type
_entity.pdbx_description
1 polymer ?
#
loop_
_entity_poly.entity_id
_entity_poly.type
_entity_poly.pdbx_seq_one_letter_code
_entity_poly.pdbx_strand_id
1 'polypeptide(L)'
;PKPELARRPLPVIVRYHGYTGNRGKIYELLHWAAMGYACVCVDTRGQSGKTPDYAKYPTGGVPGWMTLGITDPEQYYYRNVYLDCLRALDFVCSRDEIDASRIAVCGNSQGGGLTLAVAGLDSRPKIAMPVFPYLCDFRRSVLMHQQGPYKEIVDWFRRYDPEHKMEDVVYRTLSYFDGMNHATRIKAKTLMAITLQDLICPPSTCF
;
A
#
# COMPACT_ATOMS: atom_id res chain seq x y z
N PRO A 1 -9.47 -0.03 -29.99
CA PRO A 1 -8.45 -0.07 -31.00
C PRO A 1 -7.10 0.06 -30.31
N LYS A 2 -6.18 -0.89 -30.55
CA LYS A 2 -4.79 -0.73 -30.08
C LYS A 2 -4.20 0.44 -30.85
N PRO A 3 -3.69 1.49 -30.23
CA PRO A 3 -2.99 2.55 -30.94
C PRO A 3 -1.81 1.93 -31.70
N GLU A 4 -1.40 2.54 -32.82
CA GLU A 4 -0.21 2.10 -33.56
C GLU A 4 1.07 2.10 -32.69
N LEU A 5 1.08 2.80 -31.57
CA LEU A 5 2.07 2.74 -30.49
C LEU A 5 2.22 1.33 -29.85
N ALA A 6 1.23 0.43 -30.04
CA ALA A 6 1.23 -0.93 -29.46
C ALA A 6 2.17 -1.93 -30.18
N ARG A 7 3.00 -1.49 -31.10
CA ARG A 7 4.02 -2.36 -31.75
C ARG A 7 5.29 -2.55 -30.93
N ARG A 8 5.41 -1.91 -29.75
CA ARG A 8 6.55 -2.05 -28.83
C ARG A 8 6.02 -2.34 -27.44
N PRO A 9 6.71 -3.16 -26.63
CA PRO A 9 6.35 -3.29 -25.23
C PRO A 9 6.29 -1.93 -24.54
N LEU A 10 5.20 -1.68 -23.81
CA LEU A 10 4.90 -0.38 -23.20
C LEU A 10 5.48 -0.30 -21.79
N PRO A 11 5.98 0.89 -21.37
CA PRO A 11 6.22 1.13 -19.95
C PRO A 11 4.89 1.01 -19.20
N VAL A 12 4.95 0.63 -17.94
CA VAL A 12 3.75 0.39 -17.14
C VAL A 12 3.76 1.17 -15.84
N ILE A 13 2.58 1.65 -15.46
CA ILE A 13 2.32 2.22 -14.14
C ILE A 13 1.39 1.27 -13.40
N VAL A 14 1.84 0.77 -12.24
CA VAL A 14 1.02 -0.02 -11.32
C VAL A 14 0.54 0.90 -10.21
N ARG A 15 -0.77 1.07 -10.08
CA ARG A 15 -1.40 1.96 -9.11
C ARG A 15 -2.08 1.17 -8.01
N TYR A 16 -1.85 1.60 -6.78
CA TYR A 16 -2.51 1.13 -5.56
C TYR A 16 -3.44 2.21 -5.02
N HIS A 17 -4.64 1.81 -4.56
CA HIS A 17 -5.65 2.75 -4.07
C HIS A 17 -5.52 3.05 -2.57
N GLY A 18 -6.17 4.12 -2.11
CA GLY A 18 -6.27 4.49 -0.70
C GLY A 18 -7.14 3.52 0.11
N TYR A 19 -7.05 3.61 1.44
CA TYR A 19 -7.82 2.80 2.38
C TYR A 19 -9.32 2.87 2.08
N THR A 20 -10.05 1.78 2.22
CA THR A 20 -11.47 1.62 1.88
C THR A 20 -11.81 1.83 0.39
N GLY A 21 -10.83 2.12 -0.46
CA GLY A 21 -11.05 2.39 -1.88
C GLY A 21 -11.16 1.13 -2.74
N ASN A 22 -11.03 1.35 -4.03
CA ASN A 22 -10.95 0.32 -5.07
C ASN A 22 -10.07 0.83 -6.23
N ARG A 23 -9.87 -0.01 -7.24
CA ARG A 23 -9.04 0.31 -8.41
C ARG A 23 -9.48 1.54 -9.22
N GLY A 24 -10.65 2.12 -8.93
CA GLY A 24 -11.18 3.27 -9.63
C GLY A 24 -11.78 2.95 -11.00
N LYS A 25 -11.97 3.98 -11.79
CA LYS A 25 -12.56 3.92 -13.15
C LYS A 25 -11.47 4.09 -14.20
N ILE A 26 -11.69 3.51 -15.38
CA ILE A 26 -10.73 3.56 -16.50
C ILE A 26 -10.37 4.99 -16.89
N TYR A 27 -11.32 5.93 -16.84
CA TYR A 27 -11.08 7.33 -17.22
C TYR A 27 -10.06 8.03 -16.30
N GLU A 28 -9.90 7.60 -15.08
CA GLU A 28 -8.89 8.15 -14.14
C GLU A 28 -7.44 7.90 -14.62
N LEU A 29 -7.26 6.97 -15.53
CA LEU A 29 -5.95 6.56 -16.04
C LEU A 29 -5.69 7.02 -17.48
N LEU A 30 -6.68 7.67 -18.13
CA LEU A 30 -6.57 8.04 -19.54
C LEU A 30 -5.39 8.98 -19.83
N HIS A 31 -5.04 9.85 -18.90
CA HIS A 31 -3.89 10.74 -19.04
C HIS A 31 -2.57 9.95 -19.18
N TRP A 32 -2.38 8.88 -18.39
CA TRP A 32 -1.21 8.00 -18.52
C TRP A 32 -1.24 7.21 -19.82
N ALA A 33 -2.43 6.67 -20.17
CA ALA A 33 -2.58 5.92 -21.41
C ALA A 33 -2.34 6.80 -22.66
N ALA A 34 -2.76 8.07 -22.62
CA ALA A 34 -2.51 9.04 -23.68
C ALA A 34 -1.02 9.36 -23.85
N MET A 35 -0.23 9.26 -22.76
CA MET A 35 1.23 9.42 -22.79
C MET A 35 1.99 8.13 -23.18
N GLY A 36 1.28 7.07 -23.55
CA GLY A 36 1.88 5.82 -24.00
C GLY A 36 2.23 4.81 -22.91
N TYR A 37 1.68 4.94 -21.70
CA TYR A 37 1.88 3.98 -20.63
C TYR A 37 0.75 2.93 -20.59
N ALA A 38 1.08 1.69 -20.33
CA ALA A 38 0.12 0.73 -19.81
C ALA A 38 -0.19 1.07 -18.35
N CYS A 39 -1.43 0.81 -17.92
CA CYS A 39 -1.86 1.09 -16.55
C CYS A 39 -2.50 -0.14 -15.93
N VAL A 40 -2.06 -0.50 -14.75
CA VAL A 40 -2.63 -1.58 -13.95
C VAL A 40 -3.05 -1.01 -12.61
N CYS A 41 -4.30 -1.22 -12.22
CA CYS A 41 -4.82 -0.85 -10.91
C CYS A 41 -5.23 -2.11 -10.15
N VAL A 42 -4.76 -2.20 -8.92
CA VAL A 42 -4.99 -3.35 -8.05
C VAL A 42 -6.15 -3.06 -7.11
N ASP A 43 -7.12 -3.98 -7.04
CA ASP A 43 -8.13 -3.99 -5.96
C ASP A 43 -7.53 -4.68 -4.74
N THR A 44 -7.33 -3.95 -3.66
CA THR A 44 -6.87 -4.51 -2.38
C THR A 44 -7.94 -5.45 -1.82
N ARG A 45 -7.52 -6.65 -1.42
CA ARG A 45 -8.41 -7.69 -0.89
C ARG A 45 -9.30 -7.20 0.24
N GLY A 46 -10.55 -7.64 0.26
CA GLY A 46 -11.52 -7.34 1.31
C GLY A 46 -12.00 -5.91 1.41
N GLN A 47 -11.45 -4.96 0.61
CA GLN A 47 -11.89 -3.57 0.60
C GLN A 47 -13.01 -3.36 -0.44
N SER A 48 -13.33 -2.11 -0.82
CA SER A 48 -14.51 -1.81 -1.66
C SER A 48 -14.39 -2.23 -3.14
N GLY A 49 -13.31 -2.94 -3.51
CA GLY A 49 -13.13 -3.50 -4.85
C GLY A 49 -13.82 -4.85 -5.03
N LYS A 50 -13.39 -5.58 -6.07
CA LYS A 50 -13.93 -6.90 -6.40
C LYS A 50 -13.11 -8.06 -5.88
N THR A 51 -11.95 -7.80 -5.26
CA THR A 51 -11.07 -8.85 -4.72
C THR A 51 -11.56 -9.23 -3.33
N PRO A 52 -12.09 -10.46 -3.13
CA PRO A 52 -12.51 -10.92 -1.82
C PRO A 52 -11.28 -11.22 -0.94
N ASP A 53 -11.50 -11.21 0.38
CA ASP A 53 -10.55 -11.75 1.32
C ASP A 53 -11.15 -12.99 2.00
N TYR A 54 -10.53 -14.13 1.78
CA TYR A 54 -10.94 -15.41 2.36
C TYR A 54 -10.07 -15.81 3.57
N ALA A 55 -9.12 -14.98 3.96
CA ALA A 55 -8.29 -15.23 5.12
C ALA A 55 -9.11 -15.19 6.41
N LYS A 56 -8.72 -16.03 7.36
CA LYS A 56 -9.31 -16.02 8.71
C LYS A 56 -8.33 -15.35 9.65
N TYR A 57 -8.84 -14.44 10.45
CA TYR A 57 -8.05 -13.68 11.42
C TYR A 57 -8.47 -14.11 12.83
N PRO A 58 -7.65 -14.93 13.52
CA PRO A 58 -8.06 -15.56 14.79
C PRO A 58 -8.11 -14.58 15.97
N THR A 59 -7.43 -13.44 15.85
CA THR A 59 -7.42 -12.42 16.90
C THR A 59 -8.57 -11.45 16.71
N GLY A 60 -9.19 -11.02 17.81
CA GLY A 60 -10.26 -10.03 17.77
C GLY A 60 -9.85 -8.76 17.01
N GLY A 61 -10.79 -8.20 16.27
CA GLY A 61 -10.60 -6.97 15.49
C GLY A 61 -11.64 -5.92 15.84
N VAL A 62 -11.36 -4.69 15.48
CA VAL A 62 -12.33 -3.61 15.40
C VAL A 62 -12.77 -3.45 13.94
N PRO A 63 -13.87 -2.70 13.65
CA PRO A 63 -14.25 -2.43 12.26
C PRO A 63 -13.09 -1.83 11.46
N GLY A 64 -12.80 -2.38 10.28
CA GLY A 64 -11.68 -2.01 9.42
C GLY A 64 -10.69 -3.16 9.21
N TRP A 65 -9.52 -2.87 8.69
CA TRP A 65 -8.52 -3.90 8.32
C TRP A 65 -7.20 -3.75 9.09
N MET A 66 -6.97 -2.63 9.80
CA MET A 66 -5.70 -2.34 10.44
C MET A 66 -5.34 -3.29 11.58
N THR A 67 -6.35 -3.95 12.17
CA THR A 67 -6.14 -4.78 13.35
C THR A 67 -6.35 -6.27 13.11
N LEU A 68 -6.66 -6.67 11.88
CA LEU A 68 -6.87 -8.06 11.52
C LEU A 68 -5.56 -8.85 11.60
N GLY A 69 -5.43 -9.72 12.60
CA GLY A 69 -4.22 -10.49 12.87
C GLY A 69 -3.06 -9.69 13.47
N ILE A 70 -3.32 -8.54 14.09
CA ILE A 70 -2.32 -7.55 14.53
C ILE A 70 -1.29 -8.10 15.54
N THR A 71 -1.55 -9.22 16.18
CA THR A 71 -0.65 -9.85 17.16
C THR A 71 0.34 -10.84 16.58
N ASP A 72 0.22 -11.16 15.27
CA ASP A 72 1.07 -12.13 14.60
C ASP A 72 1.42 -11.65 13.18
N PRO A 73 2.69 -11.37 12.85
CA PRO A 73 3.08 -10.90 11.54
C PRO A 73 2.77 -11.89 10.42
N GLU A 74 2.72 -13.20 10.71
CA GLU A 74 2.36 -14.22 9.72
C GLU A 74 0.87 -14.25 9.40
N GLN A 75 0.02 -13.73 10.27
CA GLN A 75 -1.43 -13.69 10.12
C GLN A 75 -1.98 -12.29 9.91
N TYR A 76 -1.13 -11.27 9.89
CA TYR A 76 -1.56 -9.89 9.74
C TYR A 76 -2.09 -9.62 8.32
N TYR A 77 -3.20 -8.90 8.24
CA TYR A 77 -3.87 -8.56 6.98
C TYR A 77 -2.91 -7.99 5.93
N TYR A 78 -2.06 -7.03 6.30
CA TYR A 78 -1.14 -6.40 5.36
C TYR A 78 -0.05 -7.32 4.83
N ARG A 79 0.26 -8.45 5.48
CA ARG A 79 1.12 -9.49 4.88
C ARG A 79 0.55 -9.96 3.54
N ASN A 80 -0.72 -10.29 3.53
CA ASN A 80 -1.39 -10.75 2.31
C ASN A 80 -1.54 -9.61 1.29
N VAL A 81 -1.82 -8.39 1.73
CA VAL A 81 -1.90 -7.22 0.84
C VAL A 81 -0.56 -6.95 0.17
N TYR A 82 0.55 -7.01 0.91
CA TYR A 82 1.89 -6.82 0.33
C TYR A 82 2.23 -7.91 -0.68
N LEU A 83 1.90 -9.18 -0.37
CA LEU A 83 2.06 -10.29 -1.32
C LEU A 83 1.23 -10.08 -2.59
N ASP A 84 -0.02 -9.61 -2.47
CA ASP A 84 -0.85 -9.31 -3.64
C ASP A 84 -0.25 -8.21 -4.51
N CYS A 85 0.32 -7.17 -3.88
CA CYS A 85 1.01 -6.11 -4.61
C CYS A 85 2.23 -6.62 -5.38
N LEU A 86 3.02 -7.53 -4.79
CA LEU A 86 4.15 -8.19 -5.47
C LEU A 86 3.66 -9.12 -6.59
N ARG A 87 2.58 -9.87 -6.39
CA ARG A 87 1.95 -10.69 -7.43
C ARG A 87 1.41 -9.87 -8.59
N ALA A 88 0.97 -8.64 -8.34
CA ALA A 88 0.60 -7.72 -9.42
C ALA A 88 1.81 -7.38 -10.30
N LEU A 89 3.02 -7.25 -9.74
CA LEU A 89 4.24 -7.09 -10.53
C LEU A 89 4.58 -8.37 -11.32
N ASP A 90 4.40 -9.55 -10.72
CA ASP A 90 4.58 -10.82 -11.44
C ASP A 90 3.66 -10.90 -12.66
N PHE A 91 2.38 -10.55 -12.47
CA PHE A 91 1.41 -10.48 -13.57
C PHE A 91 1.83 -9.49 -14.65
N VAL A 92 2.26 -8.29 -14.26
CA VAL A 92 2.73 -7.26 -15.19
C VAL A 92 3.92 -7.77 -16.01
N CYS A 93 4.89 -8.40 -15.35
CA CYS A 93 6.09 -8.93 -16.02
C CYS A 93 5.82 -10.14 -16.92
N SER A 94 4.68 -10.82 -16.74
CA SER A 94 4.29 -11.96 -17.59
C SER A 94 3.58 -11.55 -18.89
N ARG A 95 3.39 -10.23 -19.12
CA ARG A 95 2.64 -9.73 -20.27
C ARG A 95 3.59 -9.29 -21.38
N ASP A 96 3.45 -9.86 -22.58
CA ASP A 96 4.27 -9.54 -23.76
C ASP A 96 4.14 -8.08 -24.21
N GLU A 97 3.01 -7.43 -23.86
CA GLU A 97 2.76 -6.05 -24.21
C GLU A 97 3.50 -5.06 -23.30
N ILE A 98 4.12 -5.54 -22.22
CA ILE A 98 4.76 -4.72 -21.18
C ILE A 98 6.29 -4.83 -21.27
N ASP A 99 6.94 -3.70 -21.16
CA ASP A 99 8.39 -3.63 -20.95
C ASP A 99 8.68 -3.75 -19.44
N ALA A 100 9.04 -4.94 -19.00
CA ALA A 100 9.36 -5.23 -17.61
C ALA A 100 10.58 -4.44 -17.07
N SER A 101 11.37 -3.79 -17.94
CA SER A 101 12.46 -2.92 -17.53
C SER A 101 12.02 -1.49 -17.18
N ARG A 102 10.76 -1.14 -17.48
CA ARG A 102 10.19 0.22 -17.31
C ARG A 102 8.90 0.21 -16.49
N ILE A 103 9.00 -0.24 -15.25
CA ILE A 103 7.89 -0.30 -14.30
C ILE A 103 7.95 0.90 -13.36
N ALA A 104 6.83 1.61 -13.23
CA ALA A 104 6.60 2.60 -12.18
C ALA A 104 5.48 2.11 -11.24
N VAL A 105 5.62 2.42 -9.95
CA VAL A 105 4.59 2.16 -8.94
C VAL A 105 4.12 3.47 -8.33
N CYS A 106 2.83 3.61 -8.07
CA CYS A 106 2.28 4.83 -7.50
C CYS A 106 1.01 4.58 -6.67
N GLY A 107 0.70 5.52 -5.82
CA GLY A 107 -0.54 5.52 -5.05
C GLY A 107 -0.56 6.58 -3.98
N ASN A 108 -1.74 6.84 -3.46
CA ASN A 108 -1.97 7.84 -2.43
C ASN A 108 -2.47 7.19 -1.14
N SER A 109 -2.16 7.79 0.00
CA SER A 109 -2.55 7.30 1.31
C SER A 109 -2.09 5.84 1.52
N GLN A 110 -2.99 4.87 1.76
CA GLN A 110 -2.65 3.44 1.78
C GLN A 110 -1.86 3.04 0.52
N GLY A 111 -2.29 3.49 -0.65
CA GLY A 111 -1.58 3.23 -1.90
C GLY A 111 -0.16 3.79 -1.92
N GLY A 112 0.08 4.91 -1.26
CA GLY A 112 1.41 5.48 -1.04
C GLY A 112 2.29 4.58 -0.17
N GLY A 113 1.76 4.06 0.94
CA GLY A 113 2.45 3.08 1.78
C GLY A 113 2.74 1.77 1.04
N LEU A 114 1.77 1.27 0.26
CA LEU A 114 1.98 0.09 -0.60
C LEU A 114 3.04 0.35 -1.69
N THR A 115 3.11 1.57 -2.21
CA THR A 115 4.15 1.98 -3.17
C THR A 115 5.55 1.89 -2.53
N LEU A 116 5.72 2.38 -1.30
CA LEU A 116 6.98 2.28 -0.55
C LEU A 116 7.33 0.82 -0.25
N ALA A 117 6.36 0.05 0.24
CA ALA A 117 6.56 -1.36 0.55
C ALA A 117 7.00 -2.16 -0.68
N VAL A 118 6.30 -2.00 -1.80
CA VAL A 118 6.63 -2.70 -3.05
C VAL A 118 8.02 -2.28 -3.56
N ALA A 119 8.34 -0.98 -3.56
CA ALA A 119 9.65 -0.51 -4.01
C ALA A 119 10.79 -0.96 -3.10
N GLY A 120 10.53 -1.19 -1.81
CA GLY A 120 11.52 -1.70 -0.85
C GLY A 120 11.67 -3.22 -0.85
N LEU A 121 10.62 -3.96 -1.26
CA LEU A 121 10.61 -5.43 -1.29
C LEU A 121 10.99 -6.00 -2.66
N ASP A 122 10.87 -5.22 -3.72
CA ASP A 122 11.10 -5.65 -5.10
C ASP A 122 11.95 -4.62 -5.87
N SER A 123 12.97 -5.07 -6.55
CA SER A 123 13.89 -4.22 -7.30
C SER A 123 13.45 -3.92 -8.75
N ARG A 124 12.36 -4.52 -9.21
CA ARG A 124 11.82 -4.33 -10.56
C ARG A 124 11.29 -2.92 -10.82
N PRO A 125 10.59 -2.25 -9.89
CA PRO A 125 10.20 -0.86 -10.09
C PRO A 125 11.42 0.05 -10.28
N LYS A 126 11.37 0.93 -11.29
CA LYS A 126 12.40 1.93 -11.57
C LYS A 126 12.03 3.31 -11.05
N ILE A 127 10.74 3.54 -10.87
CA ILE A 127 10.17 4.78 -10.35
C ILE A 127 9.13 4.44 -9.29
N ALA A 128 9.18 5.14 -8.16
CA ALA A 128 8.19 5.07 -7.10
C ALA A 128 7.61 6.48 -6.85
N MET A 129 6.29 6.61 -6.87
CA MET A 129 5.59 7.88 -6.69
C MET A 129 4.55 7.76 -5.55
N PRO A 130 4.98 7.64 -4.29
CA PRO A 130 4.09 7.66 -3.16
C PRO A 130 3.57 9.07 -2.92
N VAL A 131 2.27 9.21 -2.67
CA VAL A 131 1.61 10.48 -2.38
C VAL A 131 1.00 10.40 -0.99
N PHE A 132 1.40 11.30 -0.08
CA PHE A 132 1.06 11.32 1.36
C PHE A 132 0.90 9.89 1.93
N PRO A 133 2.01 9.10 1.97
CA PRO A 133 1.93 7.68 2.27
C PRO A 133 1.39 7.42 3.67
N TYR A 134 0.44 6.49 3.77
CA TYR A 134 -0.04 5.86 4.97
C TYR A 134 0.82 4.63 5.27
N LEU A 135 0.68 3.97 6.40
CA LEU A 135 1.50 2.82 6.83
C LEU A 135 2.97 3.19 7.08
N CYS A 136 3.20 4.37 7.62
CA CYS A 136 4.54 4.88 7.94
C CYS A 136 4.62 5.30 9.41
N ASP A 137 5.67 4.88 10.11
CA ASP A 137 5.93 5.16 11.51
C ASP A 137 4.66 4.97 12.37
N PHE A 138 4.23 3.73 12.51
CA PHE A 138 2.98 3.40 13.19
C PHE A 138 2.91 3.94 14.63
N ARG A 139 4.02 3.85 15.39
CA ARG A 139 4.02 4.36 16.78
C ARG A 139 3.74 5.85 16.81
N ARG A 140 4.44 6.62 15.99
CA ARG A 140 4.28 8.06 15.90
C ARG A 140 2.88 8.43 15.38
N SER A 141 2.42 7.75 14.34
CA SER A 141 1.10 7.99 13.74
C SER A 141 -0.02 7.78 14.76
N VAL A 142 0.03 6.69 15.53
CA VAL A 142 -0.95 6.39 16.58
C VAL A 142 -0.93 7.40 17.71
N LEU A 143 0.26 7.91 18.08
CA LEU A 143 0.40 8.93 19.13
C LEU A 143 -0.10 10.29 18.67
N MET A 144 0.15 10.66 17.41
CA MET A 144 -0.19 11.99 16.89
C MET A 144 -1.66 12.13 16.53
N HIS A 145 -2.26 11.09 15.95
CA HIS A 145 -3.59 11.16 15.38
C HIS A 145 -4.45 9.97 15.76
N GLN A 146 -5.49 10.26 16.54
CA GLN A 146 -6.52 9.28 16.88
C GLN A 146 -7.72 9.36 15.93
N GLN A 147 -7.46 9.59 14.64
CA GLN A 147 -8.45 9.68 13.58
C GLN A 147 -8.09 8.75 12.42
N GLY A 148 -9.06 8.53 11.52
CA GLY A 148 -8.87 7.66 10.38
C GLY A 148 -8.49 6.23 10.77
N PRO A 149 -7.79 5.49 9.91
CA PRO A 149 -7.52 4.07 10.16
C PRO A 149 -6.50 3.81 11.28
N TYR A 150 -5.64 4.77 11.65
CA TYR A 150 -4.77 4.58 12.84
C TYR A 150 -5.57 4.49 14.14
N LYS A 151 -6.77 5.10 14.19
CA LYS A 151 -7.69 4.96 15.33
C LYS A 151 -8.09 3.51 15.58
N GLU A 152 -8.13 2.66 14.56
CA GLU A 152 -8.45 1.25 14.74
C GLU A 152 -7.46 0.56 15.69
N ILE A 153 -6.19 0.94 15.65
CA ILE A 153 -5.15 0.41 16.56
C ILE A 153 -5.42 0.89 17.99
N VAL A 154 -5.78 2.17 18.17
CA VAL A 154 -6.14 2.72 19.47
C VAL A 154 -7.38 2.02 20.04
N ASP A 155 -8.41 1.84 19.21
CA ASP A 155 -9.66 1.18 19.60
C ASP A 155 -9.44 -0.31 19.92
N TRP A 156 -8.49 -0.96 19.21
CA TRP A 156 -8.10 -2.33 19.51
C TRP A 156 -7.48 -2.45 20.90
N PHE A 157 -6.52 -1.59 21.26
CA PHE A 157 -5.95 -1.56 22.61
C PHE A 157 -7.03 -1.34 23.66
N ARG A 158 -7.87 -0.33 23.47
CA ARG A 158 -8.99 -0.03 24.42
C ARG A 158 -9.92 -1.22 24.64
N ARG A 159 -10.12 -2.05 23.63
CA ARG A 159 -11.08 -3.16 23.67
C ARG A 159 -10.47 -4.48 24.11
N TYR A 160 -9.28 -4.78 23.65
CA TYR A 160 -8.68 -6.12 23.79
C TYR A 160 -7.43 -6.14 24.69
N ASP A 161 -6.79 -5.02 24.88
CA ASP A 161 -5.60 -4.87 25.70
C ASP A 161 -5.52 -3.50 26.40
N PRO A 162 -6.51 -3.19 27.27
CA PRO A 162 -6.57 -1.86 27.94
C PRO A 162 -5.39 -1.60 28.89
N GLU A 163 -4.67 -2.65 29.31
CA GLU A 163 -3.49 -2.55 30.14
C GLU A 163 -2.19 -2.48 29.33
N HIS A 164 -2.28 -2.48 27.98
CA HIS A 164 -1.14 -2.42 27.06
C HIS A 164 -0.08 -3.53 27.27
N LYS A 165 -0.50 -4.71 27.74
CA LYS A 165 0.40 -5.87 27.95
C LYS A 165 0.93 -6.46 26.65
N MET A 166 0.22 -6.27 25.56
CA MET A 166 0.60 -6.75 24.21
C MET A 166 1.21 -5.67 23.33
N GLU A 167 1.50 -4.48 23.86
CA GLU A 167 1.97 -3.35 23.07
C GLU A 167 3.21 -3.71 22.23
N ASP A 168 4.21 -4.35 22.84
CA ASP A 168 5.43 -4.75 22.14
C ASP A 168 5.16 -5.80 21.06
N VAL A 169 4.22 -6.73 21.28
CA VAL A 169 3.82 -7.74 20.29
C VAL A 169 3.16 -7.07 19.10
N VAL A 170 2.23 -6.16 19.34
CA VAL A 170 1.50 -5.41 18.31
C VAL A 170 2.46 -4.57 17.47
N TYR A 171 3.28 -3.73 18.10
CA TYR A 171 4.20 -2.89 17.35
C TYR A 171 5.34 -3.65 16.68
N ARG A 172 5.73 -4.80 17.22
CA ARG A 172 6.63 -5.72 16.53
C ARG A 172 5.97 -6.24 15.24
N THR A 173 4.70 -6.64 15.28
CA THR A 173 3.96 -7.04 14.07
C THR A 173 3.91 -5.89 13.07
N LEU A 174 3.48 -4.71 13.50
CA LEU A 174 3.36 -3.54 12.65
C LEU A 174 4.70 -3.13 12.01
N SER A 175 5.84 -3.33 12.71
CA SER A 175 7.16 -2.96 12.20
C SER A 175 7.57 -3.69 10.92
N TYR A 176 7.05 -4.90 10.67
CA TYR A 176 7.27 -5.61 9.41
C TYR A 176 6.57 -4.97 8.22
N PHE A 177 5.56 -4.16 8.48
CA PHE A 177 4.69 -3.52 7.48
C PHE A 177 4.82 -1.99 7.50
N ASP A 178 5.81 -1.47 8.20
CA ASP A 178 6.06 -0.05 8.31
C ASP A 178 6.91 0.45 7.14
N GLY A 179 6.40 1.46 6.42
CA GLY A 179 7.08 2.08 5.29
C GLY A 179 8.47 2.61 5.65
N MET A 180 8.67 3.09 6.88
CA MET A 180 9.96 3.53 7.40
C MET A 180 11.02 2.43 7.30
N ASN A 181 10.66 1.19 7.66
CA ASN A 181 11.57 0.05 7.65
C ASN A 181 11.84 -0.50 6.24
N HIS A 182 11.03 -0.15 5.26
CA HIS A 182 11.25 -0.50 3.85
C HIS A 182 12.05 0.55 3.10
N ALA A 183 12.01 1.82 3.54
CA ALA A 183 12.58 2.97 2.84
C ALA A 183 14.07 2.80 2.47
N THR A 184 14.88 2.26 3.37
CA THR A 184 16.33 2.05 3.16
C THR A 184 16.66 1.02 2.07
N ARG A 185 15.69 0.21 1.66
CA ARG A 185 15.85 -0.82 0.61
C ARG A 185 15.44 -0.34 -0.77
N ILE A 186 14.80 0.81 -0.87
CA ILE A 186 14.27 1.35 -2.13
C ILE A 186 15.43 1.73 -3.06
N LYS A 187 15.47 1.11 -4.23
CA LYS A 187 16.42 1.41 -5.32
C LYS A 187 15.79 2.25 -6.43
N ALA A 188 14.48 2.30 -6.48
CA ALA A 188 13.73 3.08 -7.46
C ALA A 188 13.97 4.59 -7.25
N LYS A 189 14.01 5.37 -8.34
CA LYS A 189 13.92 6.82 -8.24
C LYS A 189 12.60 7.18 -7.62
N THR A 190 12.62 7.87 -6.48
CA THR A 190 11.42 8.16 -5.71
C THR A 190 11.09 9.64 -5.73
N LEU A 191 9.85 9.97 -6.11
CA LEU A 191 9.27 11.29 -5.95
C LEU A 191 8.10 11.17 -4.99
N MET A 192 8.27 11.63 -3.76
CA MET A 192 7.25 11.58 -2.73
C MET A 192 6.56 12.95 -2.60
N ALA A 193 5.23 12.96 -2.70
CA ALA A 193 4.44 14.15 -2.37
C ALA A 193 3.92 14.04 -0.94
N ILE A 194 4.08 15.10 -0.16
CA ILE A 194 3.68 15.17 1.26
C ILE A 194 2.77 16.38 1.45
N THR A 195 1.69 16.20 2.21
CA THR A 195 0.76 17.25 2.57
C THR A 195 1.05 17.72 3.99
N LEU A 196 1.45 18.99 4.18
CA LEU A 196 1.94 19.49 5.47
C LEU A 196 0.86 19.61 6.54
N GLN A 197 -0.42 19.65 6.18
CA GLN A 197 -1.57 19.76 7.09
C GLN A 197 -2.43 18.49 7.08
N ASP A 198 -1.84 17.33 6.82
CA ASP A 198 -2.56 16.07 6.78
C ASP A 198 -2.81 15.54 8.19
N LEU A 199 -4.08 15.34 8.52
CA LEU A 199 -4.51 14.81 9.82
C LEU A 199 -4.61 13.27 9.84
N ILE A 200 -4.43 12.63 8.70
CA ILE A 200 -4.53 11.15 8.56
C ILE A 200 -3.15 10.54 8.31
N CYS A 201 -2.37 11.14 7.40
CA CYS A 201 -1.02 10.74 7.07
C CYS A 201 -0.05 11.82 7.55
N PRO A 202 0.37 11.81 8.84
CA PRO A 202 1.13 12.93 9.40
C PRO A 202 2.42 13.16 8.61
N PRO A 203 2.72 14.38 8.16
CA PRO A 203 3.89 14.64 7.34
C PRO A 203 5.21 14.22 8.02
N SER A 204 5.28 14.33 9.35
CA SER A 204 6.46 13.94 10.13
C SER A 204 6.74 12.44 10.17
N THR A 205 5.86 11.60 9.62
CA THR A 205 6.10 10.15 9.46
C THR A 205 6.69 9.81 8.10
N CYS A 206 6.87 10.83 7.24
CA CYS A 206 7.35 10.67 5.87
C CYS A 206 8.74 11.30 5.64
N PHE A 207 9.28 12.02 6.63
CA PHE A 207 10.61 12.63 6.59
C PHE A 207 11.70 11.71 7.15
#